data_21655654e9b4e3bc69aec418d150374e
#
_entry.id   21655654e9b4e3bc69aec418d150374e
#
_cell.length_a   1.000
_cell.length_b   1.000
_cell.length_c   1.000
_cell.angle_alpha   90.00
_cell.angle_beta   90.00
_cell.angle_gamma   90.00
#
_symmetry.space_group_name_H-M   'P 1'
#
loop_
_entity.id
_entity.type
_entity.pdbx_description
1 polymer ?
#
loop_
_entity_poly.entity_id
_entity_poly.type
_entity_poly.pdbx_seq_one_letter_code
_entity_poly.pdbx_strand_id
1 'polypeptide(L)'
;MSFADYTIMWHVYPLGFVGAPIRPEVTPPLTHSIKQVENWLDYLINMGANCLQLGPIFHAETHGYDTIDYFTVDPRLGTEDDVVHLINVCRDKGISVILDGVFNHIGRAHPLVAQVIEEGPAGDHQSMLHVTWDDAGTPTFGTFEGHEGLVELNHSDQRVVDLVVEVMLYWMQRGVAGWRLDAAYQVPAAFWTQVVARVREEFPDAWFVGEIIHGDYAAYVRESDINSVTQYELWKAIWSSINDANFFELDWCLTRNNDFLDTFTPMTFIGNHDVTRIATQIGDAGAAIAAFILFTIGGVPNIYYGDEQAFRGQQEKRVGGDDAVRPPYPMSPDELPQDGMWLYRLYQELIACRRRHPWLVHARTRPLELTNTRYVYESYGADPSQVLRVELDWGERKAAQISADTQVLVAYTAG
;
A
#
# COMPACT_ATOMS: atom_id res chain seq x y z
N MET A 1 -5.70 19.24 11.10
CA MET A 1 -5.60 17.77 11.26
C MET A 1 -5.11 17.25 9.95
N SER A 2 -3.93 16.63 9.90
CA SER A 2 -3.37 16.14 8.65
C SER A 2 -4.11 14.88 8.18
N PHE A 3 -3.95 14.50 6.90
CA PHE A 3 -4.52 13.26 6.36
C PHE A 3 -4.11 12.03 7.20
N ALA A 4 -2.85 11.96 7.62
CA ALA A 4 -2.31 10.87 8.42
C ALA A 4 -2.96 10.73 9.82
N ASP A 5 -3.39 11.84 10.44
CA ASP A 5 -3.86 11.87 11.83
C ASP A 5 -5.08 10.98 12.11
N TYR A 6 -5.87 10.67 11.09
CA TYR A 6 -7.13 9.92 11.24
C TYR A 6 -7.31 8.80 10.23
N THR A 7 -6.35 8.62 9.31
CA THR A 7 -6.51 7.66 8.21
C THR A 7 -6.19 6.24 8.65
N ILE A 8 -7.08 5.32 8.30
CA ILE A 8 -6.89 3.87 8.29
C ILE A 8 -7.31 3.42 6.90
N MET A 9 -6.38 2.77 6.18
CA MET A 9 -6.57 2.42 4.78
C MET A 9 -7.07 1.00 4.61
N TRP A 10 -7.91 0.78 3.61
CA TRP A 10 -8.19 -0.53 3.05
C TRP A 10 -7.62 -0.56 1.62
N HIS A 11 -6.63 -1.41 1.41
CA HIS A 11 -5.92 -1.53 0.15
C HIS A 11 -6.54 -2.64 -0.71
N VAL A 12 -6.99 -2.28 -1.88
CA VAL A 12 -7.60 -3.16 -2.88
C VAL A 12 -6.73 -3.18 -4.14
N TYR A 13 -6.36 -4.37 -4.60
CA TYR A 13 -5.80 -4.57 -5.94
C TYR A 13 -6.96 -4.83 -6.92
N PRO A 14 -7.36 -3.85 -7.76
CA PRO A 14 -8.66 -3.86 -8.43
C PRO A 14 -8.83 -5.04 -9.40
N LEU A 15 -7.84 -5.32 -10.26
CA LEU A 15 -7.94 -6.40 -11.25
C LEU A 15 -8.17 -7.77 -10.57
N GLY A 16 -7.43 -8.06 -9.50
CA GLY A 16 -7.64 -9.27 -8.72
C GLY A 16 -9.00 -9.27 -8.04
N PHE A 17 -9.34 -8.18 -7.34
CA PHE A 17 -10.58 -8.05 -6.59
C PHE A 17 -11.84 -8.33 -7.43
N VAL A 18 -11.89 -7.85 -8.67
CA VAL A 18 -13.02 -8.08 -9.57
C VAL A 18 -12.89 -9.38 -10.40
N GLY A 19 -11.83 -10.17 -10.18
CA GLY A 19 -11.59 -11.41 -10.91
C GLY A 19 -11.28 -11.21 -12.40
N ALA A 20 -10.70 -10.06 -12.76
CA ALA A 20 -10.31 -9.78 -14.14
C ALA A 20 -9.14 -10.68 -14.59
N PRO A 21 -9.08 -11.06 -15.87
CA PRO A 21 -7.93 -11.80 -16.40
C PRO A 21 -6.67 -10.92 -16.37
N ILE A 22 -5.67 -11.36 -15.58
CA ILE A 22 -4.44 -10.56 -15.37
C ILE A 22 -3.56 -10.53 -16.63
N ARG A 23 -3.49 -11.65 -17.39
CA ARG A 23 -2.68 -11.79 -18.61
C ARG A 23 -3.57 -12.25 -19.75
N PRO A 24 -4.41 -11.36 -20.31
CA PRO A 24 -5.31 -11.73 -21.38
C PRO A 24 -4.54 -11.99 -22.68
N GLU A 25 -4.88 -13.08 -23.39
CA GLU A 25 -4.30 -13.40 -24.70
C GLU A 25 -4.86 -12.53 -25.83
N VAL A 26 -6.00 -11.90 -25.60
CA VAL A 26 -6.68 -11.00 -26.54
C VAL A 26 -7.10 -9.74 -25.78
N THR A 27 -7.24 -8.63 -26.50
CA THR A 27 -7.76 -7.38 -25.90
C THR A 27 -9.07 -7.66 -25.19
N PRO A 28 -9.14 -7.44 -23.86
CA PRO A 28 -10.35 -7.71 -23.11
C PRO A 28 -11.48 -6.75 -23.50
N PRO A 29 -12.74 -7.20 -23.47
CA PRO A 29 -13.86 -6.31 -23.69
C PRO A 29 -13.96 -5.29 -22.56
N LEU A 30 -14.54 -4.12 -22.86
CA LEU A 30 -14.91 -3.15 -21.86
C LEU A 30 -15.91 -3.78 -20.87
N THR A 31 -15.61 -3.66 -19.59
CA THR A 31 -16.49 -4.04 -18.48
C THR A 31 -16.87 -2.81 -17.64
N HIS A 32 -17.62 -3.02 -16.59
CA HIS A 32 -17.90 -2.03 -15.54
C HIS A 32 -17.67 -2.64 -14.16
N SER A 33 -16.68 -3.53 -14.08
CA SER A 33 -16.44 -4.39 -12.93
C SER A 33 -15.97 -3.62 -11.69
N ILE A 34 -15.34 -2.45 -11.85
CA ILE A 34 -14.91 -1.59 -10.72
C ILE A 34 -16.09 -1.20 -9.81
N LYS A 35 -17.32 -1.18 -10.33
CA LYS A 35 -18.53 -0.94 -9.53
C LYS A 35 -18.75 -1.97 -8.44
N GLN A 36 -18.16 -3.16 -8.55
CA GLN A 36 -18.19 -4.15 -7.48
C GLN A 36 -17.61 -3.59 -6.18
N VAL A 37 -16.60 -2.72 -6.23
CA VAL A 37 -15.97 -2.12 -5.06
C VAL A 37 -16.98 -1.28 -4.25
N GLU A 38 -17.97 -0.67 -4.92
CA GLU A 38 -19.01 0.12 -4.25
C GLU A 38 -19.81 -0.72 -3.25
N ASN A 39 -20.08 -1.98 -3.55
CA ASN A 39 -20.79 -2.90 -2.66
C ASN A 39 -20.04 -3.16 -1.35
N TRP A 40 -18.76 -2.84 -1.30
CA TRP A 40 -17.85 -3.10 -0.17
C TRP A 40 -17.57 -1.87 0.68
N LEU A 41 -18.06 -0.69 0.30
CA LEU A 41 -17.76 0.55 1.04
C LEU A 41 -18.36 0.55 2.44
N ASP A 42 -19.55 -0.02 2.64
CA ASP A 42 -20.14 -0.16 3.98
C ASP A 42 -19.39 -1.20 4.83
N TYR A 43 -18.82 -2.24 4.21
CA TYR A 43 -17.93 -3.19 4.88
C TYR A 43 -16.63 -2.50 5.37
N LEU A 44 -16.01 -1.67 4.53
CA LEU A 44 -14.86 -0.84 4.88
C LEU A 44 -15.17 0.07 6.07
N ILE A 45 -16.30 0.79 6.02
CA ILE A 45 -16.75 1.68 7.10
C ILE A 45 -17.02 0.89 8.38
N ASN A 46 -17.73 -0.24 8.28
CA ASN A 46 -18.07 -1.09 9.43
C ASN A 46 -16.81 -1.70 10.08
N MET A 47 -15.76 -1.96 9.31
CA MET A 47 -14.46 -2.33 9.85
C MET A 47 -13.80 -1.18 10.63
N GLY A 48 -14.12 0.07 10.29
CA GLY A 48 -13.59 1.29 10.89
C GLY A 48 -12.53 1.99 10.03
N ALA A 49 -12.27 1.53 8.80
CA ALA A 49 -11.43 2.21 7.84
C ALA A 49 -12.16 3.43 7.24
N ASN A 50 -11.40 4.38 6.67
CA ASN A 50 -11.93 5.59 6.06
C ASN A 50 -11.13 6.07 4.84
N CYS A 51 -10.28 5.21 4.32
CA CYS A 51 -9.56 5.46 3.08
C CYS A 51 -9.52 4.19 2.24
N LEU A 52 -9.85 4.30 0.97
CA LEU A 52 -9.71 3.27 -0.04
C LEU A 52 -8.43 3.54 -0.82
N GLN A 53 -7.43 2.66 -0.67
CA GLN A 53 -6.26 2.65 -1.52
C GLN A 53 -6.51 1.68 -2.67
N LEU A 54 -6.52 2.17 -3.89
CA LEU A 54 -6.62 1.35 -5.09
C LEU A 54 -5.22 1.10 -5.68
N GLY A 55 -4.88 -0.15 -5.94
CA GLY A 55 -3.81 -0.51 -6.84
C GLY A 55 -4.07 0.05 -8.25
N PRO A 56 -3.20 -0.20 -9.24
CA PRO A 56 -3.31 0.43 -10.56
C PRO A 56 -4.68 0.25 -11.20
N ILE A 57 -5.23 1.35 -11.70
CA ILE A 57 -6.52 1.41 -12.44
C ILE A 57 -6.35 1.78 -13.91
N PHE A 58 -5.15 2.19 -14.31
CA PHE A 58 -4.86 2.69 -15.65
C PHE A 58 -4.80 1.57 -16.68
N HIS A 59 -5.03 1.91 -17.93
CA HIS A 59 -4.90 0.96 -19.03
C HIS A 59 -3.48 0.37 -19.06
N ALA A 60 -3.41 -0.95 -18.96
CA ALA A 60 -2.17 -1.71 -18.80
C ALA A 60 -2.16 -2.95 -19.69
N GLU A 61 -0.96 -3.47 -19.97
CA GLU A 61 -0.81 -4.68 -20.78
C GLU A 61 -1.30 -5.92 -20.05
N THR A 62 -0.91 -6.07 -18.76
CA THR A 62 -1.20 -7.27 -17.96
C THR A 62 -1.67 -6.93 -16.56
N HIS A 63 -0.75 -6.84 -15.59
CA HIS A 63 -1.05 -6.78 -14.15
C HIS A 63 -1.30 -5.35 -13.61
N GLY A 64 -1.38 -4.35 -14.46
CA GLY A 64 -1.63 -2.97 -14.03
C GLY A 64 -0.36 -2.15 -13.76
N TYR A 65 0.77 -2.80 -13.49
CA TYR A 65 2.07 -2.14 -13.30
C TYR A 65 2.86 -1.97 -14.61
N ASP A 66 2.27 -2.30 -15.73
CA ASP A 66 2.77 -2.14 -17.11
C ASP A 66 1.87 -1.19 -17.89
N THR A 67 1.79 0.06 -17.42
CA THR A 67 0.87 1.09 -17.90
C THR A 67 1.10 1.43 -19.37
N ILE A 68 0.01 1.45 -20.15
CA ILE A 68 -0.04 1.88 -21.56
C ILE A 68 -0.55 3.33 -21.66
N ASP A 69 -1.53 3.70 -20.85
CA ASP A 69 -2.14 5.03 -20.86
C ASP A 69 -2.62 5.42 -19.47
N TYR A 70 -2.09 6.51 -18.93
CA TYR A 70 -2.42 7.02 -17.59
C TYR A 70 -3.76 7.76 -17.51
N PHE A 71 -4.30 8.18 -18.66
CA PHE A 71 -5.54 8.97 -18.75
C PHE A 71 -6.77 8.11 -19.05
N THR A 72 -6.56 6.83 -19.33
CA THR A 72 -7.62 5.87 -19.64
C THR A 72 -7.66 4.78 -18.56
N VAL A 73 -8.85 4.48 -18.09
CA VAL A 73 -9.07 3.36 -17.16
C VAL A 73 -8.92 2.04 -17.89
N ASP A 74 -8.38 1.04 -17.23
CA ASP A 74 -8.24 -0.31 -17.80
C ASP A 74 -9.63 -0.86 -18.20
N PRO A 75 -9.82 -1.33 -19.46
CA PRO A 75 -11.12 -1.80 -19.93
C PRO A 75 -11.67 -2.99 -19.13
N ARG A 76 -10.81 -3.73 -18.43
CA ARG A 76 -11.22 -4.82 -17.54
C ARG A 76 -11.88 -4.30 -16.25
N LEU A 77 -11.67 -3.03 -15.91
CA LEU A 77 -12.24 -2.36 -14.74
C LEU A 77 -13.45 -1.51 -15.12
N GLY A 78 -13.36 -0.73 -16.19
CA GLY A 78 -14.46 0.14 -16.59
C GLY A 78 -14.03 1.35 -17.39
N THR A 79 -14.82 2.39 -17.27
CA THR A 79 -14.57 3.71 -17.85
C THR A 79 -14.10 4.71 -16.80
N GLU A 80 -13.64 5.88 -17.25
CA GLU A 80 -13.39 7.02 -16.36
C GLU A 80 -14.63 7.38 -15.54
N ASP A 81 -15.82 7.40 -16.18
CA ASP A 81 -17.09 7.69 -15.50
C ASP A 81 -17.38 6.71 -14.36
N ASP A 82 -17.05 5.42 -14.52
CA ASP A 82 -17.23 4.42 -13.47
C ASP A 82 -16.31 4.69 -12.26
N VAL A 83 -15.04 5.05 -12.52
CA VAL A 83 -14.08 5.38 -11.46
C VAL A 83 -14.45 6.70 -10.77
N VAL A 84 -14.82 7.73 -11.54
CA VAL A 84 -15.27 9.02 -11.00
C VAL A 84 -16.54 8.84 -10.16
N HIS A 85 -17.47 7.98 -10.60
CA HIS A 85 -18.64 7.61 -9.81
C HIS A 85 -18.23 6.98 -8.46
N LEU A 86 -17.35 5.97 -8.48
CA LEU A 86 -16.85 5.34 -7.25
C LEU A 86 -16.20 6.36 -6.31
N ILE A 87 -15.35 7.26 -6.83
CA ILE A 87 -14.71 8.32 -6.04
C ILE A 87 -15.75 9.22 -5.39
N ASN A 88 -16.80 9.61 -6.13
CA ASN A 88 -17.88 10.44 -5.60
C ASN A 88 -18.68 9.72 -4.50
N VAL A 89 -19.02 8.44 -4.70
CA VAL A 89 -19.70 7.64 -3.66
C VAL A 89 -18.82 7.49 -2.42
N CYS A 90 -17.51 7.26 -2.58
CA CYS A 90 -16.56 7.25 -1.48
C CYS A 90 -16.59 8.58 -0.70
N ARG A 91 -16.47 9.70 -1.41
CA ARG A 91 -16.49 11.04 -0.81
C ARG A 91 -17.79 11.30 -0.04
N ASP A 92 -18.96 10.95 -0.61
CA ASP A 92 -20.26 11.13 0.03
C ASP A 92 -20.40 10.28 1.30
N LYS A 93 -19.67 9.17 1.40
CA LYS A 93 -19.55 8.32 2.59
C LYS A 93 -18.43 8.73 3.55
N GLY A 94 -17.66 9.78 3.24
CA GLY A 94 -16.51 10.21 4.04
C GLY A 94 -15.27 9.34 3.89
N ILE A 95 -15.16 8.62 2.78
CA ILE A 95 -13.99 7.78 2.44
C ILE A 95 -13.11 8.56 1.47
N SER A 96 -11.84 8.75 1.82
CA SER A 96 -10.83 9.26 0.90
C SER A 96 -10.38 8.16 -0.07
N VAL A 97 -10.01 8.55 -1.29
CA VAL A 97 -9.45 7.61 -2.28
C VAL A 97 -8.03 8.03 -2.60
N ILE A 98 -7.09 7.09 -2.55
CA ILE A 98 -5.73 7.27 -3.09
C ILE A 98 -5.47 6.24 -4.19
N LEU A 99 -4.71 6.65 -5.20
CA LEU A 99 -4.38 5.81 -6.34
C LEU A 99 -2.92 5.34 -6.29
N ASP A 100 -2.65 4.27 -7.01
CA ASP A 100 -1.30 3.77 -7.24
C ASP A 100 -0.72 4.39 -8.52
N GLY A 101 0.37 5.12 -8.38
CA GLY A 101 1.08 5.80 -9.46
C GLY A 101 2.33 5.02 -9.87
N VAL A 102 2.27 4.35 -10.99
CA VAL A 102 3.39 3.62 -11.58
C VAL A 102 4.19 4.57 -12.46
N PHE A 103 5.17 5.29 -11.87
CA PHE A 103 5.92 6.35 -12.55
C PHE A 103 7.42 6.08 -12.64
N ASN A 104 7.88 4.93 -12.17
CA ASN A 104 9.26 4.51 -12.41
C ASN A 104 9.43 3.98 -13.84
N HIS A 105 8.43 3.31 -14.36
CA HIS A 105 8.46 2.64 -15.67
C HIS A 105 7.08 2.65 -16.32
N ILE A 106 7.04 2.31 -17.61
CA ILE A 106 5.84 2.16 -18.43
C ILE A 106 5.84 0.77 -19.08
N GLY A 107 4.67 0.31 -19.50
CA GLY A 107 4.54 -0.93 -20.30
C GLY A 107 5.27 -0.83 -21.63
N ARG A 108 5.71 -1.96 -22.14
CA ARG A 108 6.40 -2.02 -23.44
C ARG A 108 5.55 -1.54 -24.62
N ALA A 109 4.24 -1.72 -24.54
CA ALA A 109 3.28 -1.26 -25.54
C ALA A 109 2.85 0.21 -25.37
N HIS A 110 3.41 0.95 -24.39
CA HIS A 110 3.13 2.38 -24.24
C HIS A 110 3.52 3.14 -25.52
N PRO A 111 2.68 4.06 -26.03
CA PRO A 111 2.92 4.80 -27.29
C PRO A 111 4.28 5.49 -27.35
N LEU A 112 4.79 6.00 -26.22
CA LEU A 112 6.12 6.62 -26.14
C LEU A 112 7.25 5.67 -26.57
N VAL A 113 7.15 4.37 -26.25
CA VAL A 113 8.16 3.37 -26.64
C VAL A 113 8.19 3.22 -28.16
N ALA A 114 7.01 3.09 -28.78
CA ALA A 114 6.88 2.99 -30.24
C ALA A 114 7.40 4.27 -30.93
N GLN A 115 7.08 5.44 -30.38
CA GLN A 115 7.53 6.74 -30.88
C GLN A 115 9.05 6.87 -30.84
N VAL A 116 9.70 6.48 -29.73
CA VAL A 116 11.16 6.48 -29.60
C VAL A 116 11.81 5.57 -30.65
N ILE A 117 11.23 4.38 -30.89
CA ILE A 117 11.74 3.44 -31.91
C ILE A 117 11.61 4.04 -33.31
N GLU A 118 10.47 4.66 -33.64
CA GLU A 118 10.20 5.26 -34.96
C GLU A 118 11.12 6.47 -35.23
N GLU A 119 11.33 7.33 -34.24
CA GLU A 119 12.19 8.52 -34.36
C GLU A 119 13.68 8.15 -34.44
N GLY A 120 14.09 7.04 -33.86
CA GLY A 120 15.47 6.55 -33.87
C GLY A 120 16.41 7.37 -32.96
N PRO A 121 17.74 7.15 -33.09
CA PRO A 121 18.74 7.70 -32.15
C PRO A 121 18.91 9.24 -32.21
N ALA A 122 18.30 9.91 -33.18
CA ALA A 122 18.28 11.38 -33.26
C ALA A 122 16.92 11.99 -32.89
N GLY A 123 15.96 11.15 -32.47
CA GLY A 123 14.61 11.58 -32.10
C GLY A 123 14.57 12.37 -30.81
N ASP A 124 13.61 13.28 -30.71
CA ASP A 124 13.47 14.15 -29.55
C ASP A 124 12.99 13.40 -28.29
N HIS A 125 12.21 12.31 -28.45
CA HIS A 125 11.60 11.61 -27.33
C HIS A 125 12.51 10.57 -26.67
N GLN A 126 13.63 10.21 -27.31
CA GLN A 126 14.52 9.17 -26.76
C GLN A 126 15.05 9.50 -25.35
N SER A 127 15.22 10.78 -25.02
CA SER A 127 15.70 11.19 -23.71
C SER A 127 14.66 11.03 -22.59
N MET A 128 13.39 10.76 -22.90
CA MET A 128 12.35 10.47 -21.90
C MET A 128 12.46 9.04 -21.35
N LEU A 129 13.19 8.15 -22.03
CA LEU A 129 13.40 6.75 -21.63
C LEU A 129 14.91 6.48 -21.43
N HIS A 130 15.23 5.52 -20.59
CA HIS A 130 16.58 4.98 -20.58
C HIS A 130 16.76 4.07 -21.80
N VAL A 131 17.44 4.56 -22.84
CA VAL A 131 17.67 3.83 -24.10
C VAL A 131 19.09 4.02 -24.59
N THR A 132 19.67 2.95 -25.10
CA THR A 132 20.96 2.94 -25.83
C THR A 132 20.74 2.36 -27.21
N TRP A 133 21.57 2.79 -28.17
CA TRP A 133 21.46 2.38 -29.56
C TRP A 133 22.74 1.70 -30.02
N ASP A 134 22.62 0.60 -30.76
CA ASP A 134 23.77 -0.02 -31.41
C ASP A 134 24.13 0.70 -32.74
N ASP A 135 25.22 0.27 -33.38
CA ASP A 135 25.69 0.83 -34.64
C ASP A 135 24.69 0.62 -35.80
N ALA A 136 23.78 -0.35 -35.68
CA ALA A 136 22.73 -0.64 -36.64
C ALA A 136 21.43 0.18 -36.38
N GLY A 137 21.41 0.98 -35.32
CA GLY A 137 20.25 1.76 -34.91
C GLY A 137 19.16 0.93 -34.21
N THR A 138 19.54 -0.19 -33.57
CA THR A 138 18.63 -1.00 -32.78
C THR A 138 18.61 -0.51 -31.32
N PRO A 139 17.44 -0.19 -30.72
CA PRO A 139 17.38 0.27 -29.35
C PRO A 139 17.45 -0.87 -28.34
N THR A 140 18.16 -0.62 -27.23
CA THR A 140 18.08 -1.40 -26.00
C THR A 140 17.60 -0.49 -24.88
N PHE A 141 16.46 -0.83 -24.28
CA PHE A 141 15.85 -0.03 -23.23
C PHE A 141 16.33 -0.49 -21.85
N GLY A 142 16.51 0.46 -20.94
CA GLY A 142 16.57 0.20 -19.50
C GLY A 142 15.23 -0.40 -19.04
N THR A 143 15.30 -1.38 -18.13
CA THR A 143 14.11 -2.10 -17.68
C THR A 143 14.12 -2.29 -16.17
N PHE A 144 12.96 -2.12 -15.54
CA PHE A 144 12.81 -2.28 -14.11
C PHE A 144 13.15 -3.71 -13.68
N GLU A 145 14.19 -3.85 -12.84
CA GLU A 145 14.67 -5.13 -12.29
C GLU A 145 14.91 -6.24 -13.34
N GLY A 146 15.19 -5.86 -14.60
CA GLY A 146 15.43 -6.80 -15.70
C GLY A 146 14.17 -7.34 -16.37
N HIS A 147 12.99 -6.81 -16.04
CA HIS A 147 11.71 -7.16 -16.67
C HIS A 147 11.56 -6.42 -18.00
N GLU A 148 11.76 -7.13 -19.13
CA GLU A 148 11.74 -6.53 -20.50
C GLU A 148 10.43 -5.82 -20.86
N GLY A 149 9.31 -6.17 -20.22
CA GLY A 149 8.02 -5.53 -20.36
C GLY A 149 7.89 -4.17 -19.67
N LEU A 150 8.81 -3.81 -18.76
CA LEU A 150 8.73 -2.62 -17.90
C LEU A 150 9.87 -1.66 -18.26
N VAL A 151 9.59 -0.72 -19.16
CA VAL A 151 10.58 0.23 -19.69
C VAL A 151 10.74 1.42 -18.77
N GLU A 152 11.97 1.68 -18.31
CA GLU A 152 12.27 2.75 -17.36
C GLU A 152 12.14 4.14 -17.98
N LEU A 153 11.45 5.03 -17.26
CA LEU A 153 11.39 6.46 -17.55
C LEU A 153 12.70 7.14 -17.12
N ASN A 154 13.15 8.12 -17.89
CA ASN A 154 14.28 8.95 -17.51
C ASN A 154 13.82 10.14 -16.66
N HIS A 155 13.90 10.01 -15.36
CA HIS A 155 13.49 11.01 -14.38
C HIS A 155 14.33 12.32 -14.42
N SER A 156 15.39 12.37 -15.25
CA SER A 156 16.15 13.60 -15.49
C SER A 156 15.56 14.47 -16.61
N ASP A 157 14.64 13.92 -17.41
CA ASP A 157 13.96 14.67 -18.46
C ASP A 157 12.75 15.45 -17.90
N GLN A 158 12.71 16.77 -18.15
CA GLN A 158 11.64 17.63 -17.63
C GLN A 158 10.25 17.21 -18.14
N ARG A 159 10.15 16.64 -19.33
CA ARG A 159 8.88 16.16 -19.89
C ARG A 159 8.31 14.96 -19.12
N VAL A 160 9.17 14.16 -18.48
CA VAL A 160 8.72 13.09 -17.57
C VAL A 160 8.14 13.70 -16.29
N VAL A 161 8.76 14.75 -15.74
CA VAL A 161 8.18 15.53 -14.62
C VAL A 161 6.82 16.11 -15.04
N ASP A 162 6.74 16.74 -16.22
CA ASP A 162 5.51 17.35 -16.72
C ASP A 162 4.39 16.31 -16.90
N LEU A 163 4.70 15.16 -17.49
CA LEU A 163 3.75 14.04 -17.64
C LEU A 163 3.20 13.56 -16.30
N VAL A 164 4.08 13.33 -15.32
CA VAL A 164 3.66 12.80 -14.01
C VAL A 164 2.80 13.83 -13.27
N VAL A 165 3.17 15.11 -13.32
CA VAL A 165 2.35 16.19 -12.75
C VAL A 165 0.98 16.26 -13.43
N GLU A 166 0.93 16.20 -14.77
CA GLU A 166 -0.34 16.21 -15.52
C GLU A 166 -1.25 15.05 -15.12
N VAL A 167 -0.71 13.84 -15.04
CA VAL A 167 -1.47 12.65 -14.60
C VAL A 167 -2.00 12.83 -13.18
N MET A 168 -1.16 13.28 -12.25
CA MET A 168 -1.57 13.48 -10.87
C MET A 168 -2.68 14.52 -10.74
N LEU A 169 -2.53 15.68 -11.38
CA LEU A 169 -3.54 16.74 -11.38
C LEU A 169 -4.84 16.28 -12.01
N TYR A 170 -4.76 15.56 -13.14
CA TYR A 170 -5.93 15.03 -13.84
C TYR A 170 -6.84 14.21 -12.93
N TRP A 171 -6.28 13.28 -12.17
CA TRP A 171 -7.05 12.42 -11.26
C TRP A 171 -7.42 13.11 -9.95
N MET A 172 -6.60 14.02 -9.44
CA MET A 172 -6.93 14.80 -8.25
C MET A 172 -8.08 15.78 -8.50
N GLN A 173 -8.17 16.37 -9.69
CA GLN A 173 -9.33 17.16 -10.11
C GLN A 173 -10.63 16.34 -10.15
N ARG A 174 -10.54 15.00 -10.22
CA ARG A 174 -11.65 14.04 -10.12
C ARG A 174 -11.94 13.56 -8.71
N GLY A 175 -11.21 14.07 -7.71
CA GLY A 175 -11.47 13.82 -6.29
C GLY A 175 -10.55 12.82 -5.60
N VAL A 176 -9.45 12.41 -6.25
CA VAL A 176 -8.40 11.62 -5.61
C VAL A 176 -7.70 12.47 -4.56
N ALA A 177 -7.44 11.92 -3.37
CA ALA A 177 -6.86 12.62 -2.24
C ALA A 177 -5.31 12.51 -2.16
N GLY A 178 -4.73 11.57 -2.89
CA GLY A 178 -3.29 11.33 -2.85
C GLY A 178 -2.85 10.12 -3.65
N TRP A 179 -1.56 9.78 -3.51
CA TRP A 179 -0.89 8.79 -4.34
C TRP A 179 0.01 7.85 -3.53
N ARG A 180 -0.08 6.57 -3.80
CA ARG A 180 1.01 5.63 -3.52
C ARG A 180 1.93 5.63 -4.76
N LEU A 181 3.21 5.81 -4.55
CA LEU A 181 4.22 5.90 -5.61
C LEU A 181 4.93 4.55 -5.71
N ASP A 182 4.60 3.81 -6.76
CA ASP A 182 5.17 2.49 -7.04
C ASP A 182 6.67 2.57 -7.28
N ALA A 183 7.43 1.59 -6.78
CA ALA A 183 8.88 1.49 -6.93
C ALA A 183 9.63 2.81 -6.66
N ALA A 184 9.15 3.64 -5.70
CA ALA A 184 9.74 4.94 -5.41
C ALA A 184 11.22 4.86 -5.03
N TYR A 185 11.68 3.72 -4.49
CA TYR A 185 13.09 3.46 -4.17
C TYR A 185 14.03 3.48 -5.39
N GLN A 186 13.50 3.32 -6.61
CA GLN A 186 14.26 3.39 -7.86
C GLN A 186 14.25 4.82 -8.45
N VAL A 187 13.35 5.69 -7.99
CA VAL A 187 13.20 7.05 -8.52
C VAL A 187 14.02 8.02 -7.67
N PRO A 188 14.84 8.89 -8.29
CA PRO A 188 15.61 9.90 -7.54
C PRO A 188 14.69 10.81 -6.71
N ALA A 189 15.01 11.02 -5.43
CA ALA A 189 14.23 11.86 -4.53
C ALA A 189 13.97 13.28 -5.09
N ALA A 190 14.96 13.87 -5.76
CA ALA A 190 14.86 15.18 -6.39
C ALA A 190 13.80 15.27 -7.49
N PHE A 191 13.44 14.14 -8.12
CA PHE A 191 12.32 14.09 -9.06
C PHE A 191 10.99 14.36 -8.33
N TRP A 192 10.77 13.65 -7.21
CA TRP A 192 9.56 13.82 -6.43
C TRP A 192 9.43 15.21 -5.84
N THR A 193 10.53 15.84 -5.40
CA THR A 193 10.52 17.24 -4.93
C THR A 193 9.88 18.17 -5.96
N GLN A 194 10.24 18.01 -7.24
CA GLN A 194 9.68 18.84 -8.33
C GLN A 194 8.20 18.51 -8.59
N VAL A 195 7.86 17.23 -8.64
CA VAL A 195 6.47 16.78 -8.89
C VAL A 195 5.55 17.21 -7.75
N VAL A 196 5.93 16.90 -6.51
CA VAL A 196 5.12 17.17 -5.30
C VAL A 196 4.91 18.68 -5.13
N ALA A 197 5.96 19.49 -5.34
CA ALA A 197 5.83 20.96 -5.25
C ALA A 197 4.77 21.48 -6.23
N ARG A 198 4.80 21.04 -7.48
CA ARG A 198 3.85 21.50 -8.51
C ARG A 198 2.43 21.02 -8.27
N VAL A 199 2.26 19.76 -7.82
CA VAL A 199 0.93 19.24 -7.47
C VAL A 199 0.34 19.99 -6.29
N ARG A 200 1.16 20.34 -5.28
CA ARG A 200 0.70 21.08 -4.10
C ARG A 200 0.38 22.54 -4.35
N GLU A 201 0.80 23.13 -5.48
CA GLU A 201 0.32 24.46 -5.91
C GLU A 201 -1.21 24.46 -6.09
N GLU A 202 -1.80 23.38 -6.59
CA GLU A 202 -3.25 23.24 -6.81
C GLU A 202 -3.92 22.46 -5.67
N PHE A 203 -3.27 21.42 -5.15
CA PHE A 203 -3.77 20.52 -4.11
C PHE A 203 -2.84 20.50 -2.88
N PRO A 204 -2.87 21.55 -2.03
CA PRO A 204 -1.92 21.71 -0.92
C PRO A 204 -1.99 20.56 0.12
N ASP A 205 -3.13 19.89 0.24
CA ASP A 205 -3.34 18.77 1.17
C ASP A 205 -3.08 17.39 0.52
N ALA A 206 -2.56 17.35 -0.71
CA ALA A 206 -2.24 16.09 -1.40
C ALA A 206 -1.28 15.23 -0.57
N TRP A 207 -1.66 13.97 -0.35
CA TRP A 207 -0.87 13.03 0.42
C TRP A 207 -0.13 12.04 -0.49
N PHE A 208 1.17 11.87 -0.22
CA PHE A 208 2.05 11.00 -1.01
C PHE A 208 2.74 9.99 -0.12
N VAL A 209 2.67 8.71 -0.48
CA VAL A 209 3.43 7.64 0.14
C VAL A 209 4.28 6.91 -0.90
N GLY A 210 5.58 6.89 -0.72
CA GLY A 210 6.50 6.16 -1.58
C GLY A 210 6.60 4.69 -1.16
N GLU A 211 6.57 3.78 -2.13
CA GLU A 211 7.02 2.44 -1.85
C GLU A 211 8.53 2.42 -1.74
N ILE A 212 9.02 2.20 -0.52
CA ILE A 212 10.43 2.05 -0.20
C ILE A 212 10.64 0.73 0.51
N ILE A 213 11.41 -0.17 -0.09
CA ILE A 213 11.63 -1.52 0.44
C ILE A 213 12.86 -1.55 1.35
N HIS A 214 13.86 -0.73 1.06
CA HIS A 214 15.14 -0.68 1.78
C HIS A 214 15.77 0.71 1.66
N GLY A 215 16.81 0.97 2.46
CA GLY A 215 17.57 2.22 2.44
C GLY A 215 17.27 3.13 3.63
N ASP A 216 17.68 4.38 3.54
CA ASP A 216 17.42 5.40 4.57
C ASP A 216 16.07 6.07 4.31
N TYR A 217 15.01 5.55 4.93
CA TYR A 217 13.64 6.06 4.79
C TYR A 217 13.52 7.54 5.18
N ALA A 218 14.16 7.93 6.27
CA ALA A 218 14.08 9.30 6.78
C ALA A 218 14.82 10.29 5.86
N ALA A 219 15.97 9.91 5.32
CA ALA A 219 16.67 10.71 4.32
C ALA A 219 15.82 10.85 3.05
N TYR A 220 15.26 9.74 2.54
CA TYR A 220 14.45 9.77 1.33
C TYR A 220 13.22 10.69 1.47
N VAL A 221 12.50 10.62 2.59
CA VAL A 221 11.35 11.50 2.85
C VAL A 221 11.76 12.98 2.89
N ARG A 222 12.87 13.30 3.58
CA ARG A 222 13.37 14.68 3.64
C ARG A 222 13.81 15.23 2.27
N GLU A 223 14.37 14.36 1.42
CA GLU A 223 14.90 14.76 0.11
C GLU A 223 13.85 14.79 -0.98
N SER A 224 12.77 14.01 -0.85
CA SER A 224 11.71 13.89 -1.86
C SER A 224 10.48 14.75 -1.58
N ASP A 225 10.35 15.31 -0.38
CA ASP A 225 9.17 16.08 0.09
C ASP A 225 7.84 15.29 0.10
N ILE A 226 7.90 13.94 -0.02
CA ILE A 226 6.72 13.10 0.15
C ILE A 226 6.34 12.97 1.63
N ASN A 227 5.09 12.59 1.93
CA ASN A 227 4.59 12.57 3.31
C ASN A 227 4.98 11.32 4.09
N SER A 228 5.16 10.18 3.42
CA SER A 228 5.32 8.88 4.04
C SER A 228 6.02 7.89 3.12
N VAL A 229 6.46 6.78 3.71
CA VAL A 229 6.92 5.60 2.98
C VAL A 229 6.35 4.31 3.59
N THR A 230 6.34 3.24 2.80
CA THR A 230 5.93 1.91 3.24
C THR A 230 6.92 1.32 4.23
N GLN A 231 6.43 0.85 5.39
CA GLN A 231 7.29 0.34 6.47
C GLN A 231 7.57 -1.17 6.31
N TYR A 232 8.35 -1.52 5.29
CA TYR A 232 8.73 -2.91 4.99
C TYR A 232 9.61 -3.56 6.06
N GLU A 233 10.47 -2.79 6.74
CA GLU A 233 11.28 -3.33 7.85
C GLU A 233 10.38 -3.87 8.97
N LEU A 234 9.34 -3.11 9.33
CA LEU A 234 8.40 -3.51 10.37
C LEU A 234 7.51 -4.68 9.92
N TRP A 235 7.01 -4.64 8.68
CA TRP A 235 6.29 -5.78 8.11
C TRP A 235 7.09 -7.07 8.24
N LYS A 236 8.37 -7.03 7.84
CA LYS A 236 9.26 -8.19 7.94
C LYS A 236 9.48 -8.60 9.40
N ALA A 237 9.76 -7.66 10.29
CA ALA A 237 10.00 -7.94 11.71
C ALA A 237 8.77 -8.56 12.41
N ILE A 238 7.55 -8.16 12.05
CA ILE A 238 6.32 -8.72 12.61
C ILE A 238 6.21 -10.21 12.29
N TRP A 239 6.26 -10.59 11.01
CA TRP A 239 6.06 -12.00 10.66
C TRP A 239 7.27 -12.87 11.00
N SER A 240 8.51 -12.37 10.85
CA SER A 240 9.70 -13.17 11.18
C SER A 240 9.81 -13.41 12.67
N SER A 241 9.51 -12.44 13.53
CA SER A 241 9.54 -12.62 14.98
C SER A 241 8.57 -13.71 15.46
N ILE A 242 7.42 -13.82 14.82
CA ILE A 242 6.42 -14.86 15.11
C ILE A 242 6.89 -16.21 14.57
N ASN A 243 7.38 -16.28 13.32
CA ASN A 243 7.90 -17.51 12.72
C ASN A 243 9.07 -18.11 13.49
N ASP A 244 10.00 -17.25 13.90
CA ASP A 244 11.23 -17.67 14.56
C ASP A 244 11.07 -17.78 16.09
N ALA A 245 9.85 -17.47 16.59
CA ALA A 245 9.56 -17.35 18.02
C ALA A 245 10.63 -16.48 18.73
N ASN A 246 10.87 -15.27 18.20
CA ASN A 246 11.93 -14.39 18.65
C ASN A 246 11.54 -12.89 18.52
N PHE A 247 10.99 -12.31 19.57
CA PHE A 247 10.53 -10.92 19.60
C PHE A 247 11.64 -9.86 19.66
N PHE A 248 12.91 -10.22 19.77
CA PHE A 248 14.00 -9.24 19.81
C PHE A 248 14.14 -8.47 18.49
N GLU A 249 13.84 -9.10 17.33
CA GLU A 249 13.81 -8.40 16.05
C GLU A 249 12.68 -7.38 15.98
N LEU A 250 11.49 -7.72 16.49
CA LEU A 250 10.36 -6.80 16.57
C LEU A 250 10.68 -5.59 17.45
N ASP A 251 11.24 -5.80 18.64
CA ASP A 251 11.63 -4.72 19.57
C ASP A 251 12.63 -3.75 18.92
N TRP A 252 13.65 -4.30 18.27
CA TRP A 252 14.62 -3.49 17.52
C TRP A 252 13.95 -2.65 16.45
N CYS A 253 13.05 -3.26 15.66
CA CYS A 253 12.35 -2.57 14.59
C CYS A 253 11.35 -1.52 15.12
N LEU A 254 10.69 -1.77 16.23
CA LEU A 254 9.82 -0.78 16.88
C LEU A 254 10.62 0.43 17.40
N THR A 255 11.84 0.20 17.88
CA THR A 255 12.76 1.29 18.23
C THR A 255 13.10 2.15 17.01
N ARG A 256 13.41 1.52 15.88
CA ARG A 256 13.62 2.25 14.60
C ARG A 256 12.37 2.98 14.12
N ASN A 257 11.19 2.38 14.31
CA ASN A 257 9.93 3.06 13.97
C ASN A 257 9.72 4.33 14.82
N ASN A 258 10.14 4.32 16.07
CA ASN A 258 10.15 5.52 16.90
C ASN A 258 11.05 6.63 16.31
N ASP A 259 12.22 6.26 15.76
CA ASP A 259 13.14 7.21 15.11
C ASP A 259 12.54 7.81 13.83
N PHE A 260 11.80 7.01 13.05
CA PHE A 260 11.10 7.51 11.85
C PHE A 260 10.05 8.57 12.18
N LEU A 261 9.35 8.42 13.31
CA LEU A 261 8.33 9.38 13.77
C LEU A 261 8.91 10.78 14.12
N ASP A 262 10.22 10.92 14.23
CA ASP A 262 10.88 12.23 14.30
C ASP A 262 10.90 12.96 12.94
N THR A 263 10.72 12.25 11.86
CA THR A 263 10.78 12.81 10.49
C THR A 263 9.43 12.71 9.77
N PHE A 264 8.77 11.55 9.83
CA PHE A 264 7.51 11.30 9.12
C PHE A 264 6.69 10.22 9.84
N THR A 265 5.41 10.14 9.50
CA THR A 265 4.53 9.06 9.98
C THR A 265 4.50 7.94 8.93
N PRO A 266 5.10 6.76 9.20
CA PRO A 266 5.19 5.69 8.22
C PRO A 266 3.84 5.06 7.90
N MET A 267 3.63 4.60 6.66
CA MET A 267 2.51 3.72 6.32
C MET A 267 2.86 2.30 6.78
N THR A 268 2.14 1.80 7.77
CA THR A 268 2.36 0.48 8.37
C THR A 268 1.39 -0.56 7.83
N PHE A 269 1.85 -1.79 7.62
CA PHE A 269 1.05 -2.88 7.07
C PHE A 269 1.58 -4.25 7.54
N ILE A 270 0.76 -5.28 7.42
CA ILE A 270 1.12 -6.67 7.69
C ILE A 270 0.99 -7.57 6.45
N GLY A 271 0.45 -7.03 5.37
CA GLY A 271 0.34 -7.67 4.05
C GLY A 271 0.08 -6.64 2.96
N ASN A 272 0.43 -6.99 1.73
CA ASN A 272 0.09 -6.25 0.52
C ASN A 272 -0.03 -7.22 -0.68
N HIS A 273 -0.17 -6.68 -1.88
CA HIS A 273 -0.39 -7.44 -3.10
C HIS A 273 0.87 -8.12 -3.68
N ASP A 274 2.06 -7.92 -3.09
CA ASP A 274 3.35 -8.43 -3.57
C ASP A 274 3.99 -9.45 -2.62
N VAL A 275 3.36 -9.72 -1.49
CA VAL A 275 3.92 -10.60 -0.47
C VAL A 275 2.97 -11.74 -0.11
N THR A 276 3.53 -12.82 0.40
CA THR A 276 2.75 -13.93 0.95
C THR A 276 1.76 -13.42 2.00
N ARG A 277 0.49 -13.83 1.90
CA ARG A 277 -0.56 -13.45 2.85
C ARG A 277 -0.16 -13.75 4.28
N ILE A 278 -0.45 -12.84 5.20
CA ILE A 278 -0.02 -12.95 6.60
C ILE A 278 -0.52 -14.25 7.26
N ALA A 279 -1.76 -14.67 7.02
CA ALA A 279 -2.30 -15.91 7.56
C ALA A 279 -1.67 -17.17 6.95
N THR A 280 -1.11 -17.08 5.74
CA THR A 280 -0.28 -18.16 5.16
C THR A 280 1.08 -18.21 5.82
N GLN A 281 1.67 -17.04 6.07
CA GLN A 281 3.03 -16.89 6.59
C GLN A 281 3.16 -17.36 8.05
N ILE A 282 2.19 -16.99 8.91
CA ILE A 282 2.28 -17.19 10.37
C ILE A 282 1.04 -17.82 11.01
N GLY A 283 0.10 -18.31 10.20
CA GLY A 283 -1.13 -18.92 10.67
C GLY A 283 -2.12 -17.92 11.29
N ASP A 284 -3.30 -18.40 11.66
CA ASP A 284 -4.40 -17.56 12.15
C ASP A 284 -4.07 -16.84 13.46
N ALA A 285 -3.48 -17.54 14.41
CA ALA A 285 -3.07 -16.95 15.68
C ALA A 285 -1.99 -15.87 15.48
N GLY A 286 -1.05 -16.12 14.57
CA GLY A 286 -0.03 -15.13 14.19
C GLY A 286 -0.65 -13.91 13.52
N ALA A 287 -1.60 -14.09 12.60
CA ALA A 287 -2.30 -12.99 11.93
C ALA A 287 -3.06 -12.11 12.95
N ALA A 288 -3.71 -12.72 13.95
CA ALA A 288 -4.32 -11.96 15.04
C ALA A 288 -3.30 -11.13 15.82
N ILE A 289 -2.17 -11.73 16.24
CA ILE A 289 -1.11 -11.00 16.97
C ILE A 289 -0.51 -9.89 16.10
N ALA A 290 -0.30 -10.13 14.81
CA ALA A 290 0.16 -9.11 13.87
C ALA A 290 -0.80 -7.90 13.80
N ALA A 291 -2.13 -8.15 13.84
CA ALA A 291 -3.12 -7.08 13.90
C ALA A 291 -3.04 -6.27 15.21
N PHE A 292 -2.81 -6.90 16.37
CA PHE A 292 -2.56 -6.18 17.63
C PHE A 292 -1.39 -5.22 17.49
N ILE A 293 -0.29 -5.64 16.88
CA ILE A 293 0.88 -4.79 16.66
C ILE A 293 0.49 -3.64 15.72
N LEU A 294 -0.10 -3.93 14.55
CA LEU A 294 -0.46 -2.94 13.53
C LEU A 294 -1.29 -1.78 14.10
N PHE A 295 -2.26 -2.09 14.96
CA PHE A 295 -3.20 -1.09 15.46
C PHE A 295 -2.78 -0.40 16.75
N THR A 296 -1.64 -0.78 17.36
CA THR A 296 -1.17 -0.17 18.62
C THR A 296 0.10 0.66 18.47
N ILE A 297 0.74 0.66 17.31
CA ILE A 297 1.99 1.39 17.06
C ILE A 297 1.75 2.70 16.31
N GLY A 298 2.77 3.59 16.30
CA GLY A 298 2.78 4.80 15.48
C GLY A 298 2.89 4.49 14.00
N GLY A 299 2.06 5.16 13.21
CA GLY A 299 1.97 5.00 11.77
C GLY A 299 0.54 5.14 11.25
N VAL A 300 0.40 5.11 9.92
CA VAL A 300 -0.88 5.06 9.20
C VAL A 300 -1.16 3.61 8.82
N PRO A 301 -2.10 2.91 9.47
CA PRO A 301 -2.35 1.50 9.19
C PRO A 301 -2.98 1.31 7.81
N ASN A 302 -2.46 0.33 7.09
CA ASN A 302 -2.97 -0.11 5.80
C ASN A 302 -3.32 -1.59 5.86
N ILE A 303 -4.56 -1.92 5.56
CA ILE A 303 -5.14 -3.27 5.60
C ILE A 303 -5.28 -3.75 4.16
N TYR A 304 -4.58 -4.80 3.79
CA TYR A 304 -4.75 -5.40 2.47
C TYR A 304 -5.99 -6.28 2.44
N TYR A 305 -6.86 -6.09 1.44
CA TYR A 305 -8.14 -6.80 1.34
C TYR A 305 -7.99 -8.32 1.49
N GLY A 306 -8.76 -8.91 2.37
CA GLY A 306 -8.72 -10.34 2.70
C GLY A 306 -7.84 -10.69 3.90
N ASP A 307 -6.88 -9.84 4.31
CA ASP A 307 -6.09 -10.11 5.51
C ASP A 307 -6.96 -10.05 6.77
N GLU A 308 -7.97 -9.18 6.79
CA GLU A 308 -8.98 -9.10 7.83
C GLU A 308 -9.93 -10.32 7.89
N GLN A 309 -9.85 -11.19 6.88
CA GLN A 309 -10.60 -12.44 6.77
C GLN A 309 -9.70 -13.68 6.86
N ALA A 310 -8.44 -13.52 7.23
CA ALA A 310 -7.41 -14.57 7.23
C ALA A 310 -7.25 -15.26 5.87
N PHE A 311 -7.44 -14.56 4.77
CA PHE A 311 -7.23 -15.10 3.43
C PHE A 311 -5.81 -15.61 3.28
N ARG A 312 -5.68 -16.68 2.52
CA ARG A 312 -4.41 -17.37 2.30
C ARG A 312 -3.97 -17.22 0.86
N GLY A 313 -2.68 -17.20 0.63
CA GLY A 313 -2.04 -17.14 -0.67
C GLY A 313 -0.53 -17.08 -0.49
N GLN A 314 0.18 -17.89 -1.25
CA GLN A 314 1.64 -17.91 -1.29
C GLN A 314 2.13 -17.12 -2.49
N GLN A 315 2.97 -16.12 -2.26
CA GLN A 315 3.71 -15.45 -3.32
C GLN A 315 4.87 -16.36 -3.79
N GLU A 316 5.07 -16.46 -5.10
CA GLU A 316 6.11 -17.28 -5.70
C GLU A 316 6.95 -16.47 -6.70
N LYS A 317 8.26 -16.73 -6.75
CA LYS A 317 9.17 -16.04 -7.69
C LYS A 317 9.08 -16.66 -9.10
N ARG A 318 7.98 -16.41 -9.79
CA ARG A 318 7.72 -16.79 -11.18
C ARG A 318 6.71 -15.86 -11.82
N VAL A 319 6.57 -15.88 -13.12
CA VAL A 319 5.48 -15.16 -13.80
C VAL A 319 4.13 -15.65 -13.26
N GLY A 320 3.27 -14.73 -12.84
CA GLY A 320 2.00 -15.04 -12.19
C GLY A 320 2.11 -15.54 -10.75
N GLY A 321 3.28 -15.45 -10.14
CA GLY A 321 3.50 -15.88 -8.76
C GLY A 321 2.73 -15.07 -7.71
N ASP A 322 2.27 -13.87 -8.07
CA ASP A 322 1.45 -13.02 -7.20
C ASP A 322 -0.05 -13.30 -7.31
N ASP A 323 -0.50 -14.08 -8.29
CA ASP A 323 -1.94 -14.27 -8.53
C ASP A 323 -2.64 -14.88 -7.29
N ALA A 324 -1.96 -15.77 -6.57
CA ALA A 324 -2.49 -16.40 -5.36
C ALA A 324 -2.70 -15.41 -4.19
N VAL A 325 -1.96 -14.30 -4.16
CA VAL A 325 -2.11 -13.26 -3.13
C VAL A 325 -3.08 -12.15 -3.56
N ARG A 326 -3.60 -12.20 -4.79
CA ARG A 326 -4.53 -11.25 -5.41
C ARG A 326 -5.88 -11.90 -5.77
N PRO A 327 -6.53 -12.66 -4.85
CA PRO A 327 -7.71 -13.45 -5.17
C PRO A 327 -8.91 -12.57 -5.53
N PRO A 328 -9.87 -13.09 -6.33
CA PRO A 328 -11.13 -12.41 -6.54
C PRO A 328 -11.93 -12.35 -5.24
N TYR A 329 -12.63 -11.25 -5.06
CA TYR A 329 -13.60 -11.06 -4.00
C TYR A 329 -15.01 -11.36 -4.50
N PRO A 330 -15.93 -11.84 -3.66
CA PRO A 330 -17.32 -12.01 -4.06
C PRO A 330 -17.98 -10.66 -4.39
N MET A 331 -19.16 -10.73 -5.01
CA MET A 331 -19.88 -9.52 -5.43
C MET A 331 -20.32 -8.66 -4.25
N SER A 332 -20.52 -9.25 -3.08
CA SER A 332 -20.94 -8.53 -1.87
C SER A 332 -20.39 -9.19 -0.60
N PRO A 333 -20.31 -8.46 0.53
CA PRO A 333 -19.86 -9.00 1.82
C PRO A 333 -20.70 -10.19 2.32
N ASP A 334 -21.97 -10.28 1.96
CA ASP A 334 -22.86 -11.38 2.38
C ASP A 334 -22.46 -12.74 1.81
N GLU A 335 -21.66 -12.74 0.74
CA GLU A 335 -21.15 -13.93 0.08
C GLU A 335 -19.80 -14.42 0.66
N LEU A 336 -19.23 -13.67 1.61
CA LEU A 336 -17.99 -14.08 2.27
C LEU A 336 -18.16 -15.36 3.09
N PRO A 337 -17.18 -16.27 3.05
CA PRO A 337 -17.11 -17.39 3.99
C PRO A 337 -17.15 -16.89 5.44
N GLN A 338 -17.88 -17.61 6.30
CA GLN A 338 -18.04 -17.20 7.70
C GLN A 338 -16.85 -17.56 8.59
N ASP A 339 -15.96 -18.41 8.13
CA ASP A 339 -14.78 -18.90 8.86
C ASP A 339 -13.71 -17.82 9.10
N GLY A 340 -13.68 -16.75 8.30
CA GLY A 340 -12.80 -15.59 8.51
C GLY A 340 -13.40 -14.45 9.37
N MET A 341 -14.71 -14.49 9.63
CA MET A 341 -15.41 -13.38 10.30
C MET A 341 -14.95 -13.14 11.76
N TRP A 342 -14.34 -14.13 12.40
CA TRP A 342 -13.76 -13.93 13.73
C TRP A 342 -12.62 -12.90 13.72
N LEU A 343 -11.77 -12.93 12.68
CA LEU A 343 -10.64 -11.99 12.53
C LEU A 343 -11.16 -10.60 12.14
N TYR A 344 -12.17 -10.52 11.26
CA TYR A 344 -12.83 -9.26 10.93
C TYR A 344 -13.39 -8.55 12.17
N ARG A 345 -14.05 -9.30 13.07
CA ARG A 345 -14.54 -8.75 14.35
C ARG A 345 -13.39 -8.27 15.24
N LEU A 346 -12.30 -9.01 15.28
CA LEU A 346 -11.10 -8.59 16.01
C LEU A 346 -10.54 -7.27 15.43
N TYR A 347 -10.48 -7.14 14.09
CA TYR A 347 -10.10 -5.88 13.44
C TYR A 347 -11.03 -4.73 13.83
N GLN A 348 -12.33 -4.95 13.86
CA GLN A 348 -13.29 -3.94 14.32
C GLN A 348 -12.99 -3.48 15.77
N GLU A 349 -12.71 -4.40 16.70
CA GLU A 349 -12.38 -4.09 18.09
C GLU A 349 -11.06 -3.33 18.21
N LEU A 350 -10.03 -3.75 17.48
CA LEU A 350 -8.71 -3.12 17.46
C LEU A 350 -8.78 -1.72 16.85
N ILE A 351 -9.46 -1.57 15.74
CA ILE A 351 -9.66 -0.26 15.08
C ILE A 351 -10.51 0.66 15.98
N ALA A 352 -11.57 0.16 16.60
CA ALA A 352 -12.35 0.93 17.55
C ALA A 352 -11.51 1.36 18.77
N CYS A 353 -10.61 0.51 19.25
CA CYS A 353 -9.63 0.87 20.27
C CYS A 353 -8.73 2.01 19.76
N ARG A 354 -8.13 1.88 18.58
CA ARG A 354 -7.29 2.91 17.98
C ARG A 354 -8.04 4.23 17.77
N ARG A 355 -9.30 4.20 17.32
CA ARG A 355 -10.15 5.39 17.13
C ARG A 355 -10.43 6.15 18.43
N ARG A 356 -10.54 5.44 19.56
CA ARG A 356 -10.65 6.06 20.90
C ARG A 356 -9.33 6.65 21.40
N HIS A 357 -8.20 6.28 20.78
CA HIS A 357 -6.85 6.73 21.13
C HIS A 357 -6.16 7.34 19.89
N PRO A 358 -6.66 8.47 19.35
CA PRO A 358 -6.17 9.03 18.08
C PRO A 358 -4.68 9.42 18.13
N TRP A 359 -4.12 9.62 19.32
CA TRP A 359 -2.70 9.86 19.54
C TRP A 359 -1.80 8.69 19.09
N LEU A 360 -2.38 7.48 18.90
CA LEU A 360 -1.64 6.30 18.43
C LEU A 360 -0.99 6.49 17.06
N VAL A 361 -1.45 7.43 16.26
CA VAL A 361 -0.81 7.71 14.96
C VAL A 361 0.65 8.18 15.12
N HIS A 362 0.95 8.88 16.22
CA HIS A 362 2.28 9.38 16.56
C HIS A 362 2.87 8.68 17.80
N ALA A 363 2.26 7.58 18.23
CA ALA A 363 2.72 6.87 19.43
C ALA A 363 4.11 6.29 19.24
N ARG A 364 4.92 6.41 20.28
CA ARG A 364 6.17 5.67 20.40
C ARG A 364 5.97 4.45 21.25
N THR A 365 6.87 3.50 21.12
CA THR A 365 6.85 2.26 21.91
C THR A 365 8.05 2.18 22.83
N ARG A 366 7.87 1.50 23.97
CA ARG A 366 8.98 1.13 24.85
C ARG A 366 8.75 -0.25 25.46
N PRO A 367 9.79 -1.11 25.52
CA PRO A 367 9.66 -2.44 26.10
C PRO A 367 9.51 -2.38 27.62
N LEU A 368 8.67 -3.25 28.17
CA LEU A 368 8.57 -3.53 29.61
C LEU A 368 9.08 -4.92 29.95
N GLU A 369 8.80 -5.91 29.11
CA GLU A 369 9.28 -7.29 29.24
C GLU A 369 9.58 -7.81 27.84
N LEU A 370 10.74 -8.41 27.64
CA LEU A 370 11.17 -8.96 26.36
C LEU A 370 11.86 -10.30 26.57
N THR A 371 11.28 -11.32 25.96
CA THR A 371 11.85 -12.66 25.83
C THR A 371 11.65 -13.14 24.40
N ASN A 372 12.11 -14.33 24.08
CA ASN A 372 11.91 -14.89 22.74
C ASN A 372 10.41 -15.01 22.38
N THR A 373 9.57 -15.45 23.34
CA THR A 373 8.17 -15.79 23.08
C THR A 373 7.17 -14.91 23.81
N ARG A 374 7.62 -13.95 24.63
CA ARG A 374 6.77 -12.98 25.30
C ARG A 374 7.33 -11.58 25.12
N TYR A 375 6.48 -10.66 24.68
CA TYR A 375 6.82 -9.25 24.54
C TYR A 375 5.72 -8.38 25.14
N VAL A 376 6.08 -7.57 26.11
CA VAL A 376 5.20 -6.55 26.69
C VAL A 376 5.80 -5.20 26.41
N TYR A 377 5.05 -4.34 25.77
CA TYR A 377 5.46 -2.95 25.53
C TYR A 377 4.35 -1.96 25.85
N GLU A 378 4.71 -0.73 26.04
CA GLU A 378 3.79 0.38 26.07
C GLU A 378 3.86 1.15 24.77
N SER A 379 2.69 1.48 24.22
CA SER A 379 2.52 2.54 23.25
C SER A 379 2.15 3.81 24.00
N TYR A 380 2.89 4.89 23.80
CA TYR A 380 2.69 6.13 24.54
C TYR A 380 2.70 7.35 23.62
N GLY A 381 1.87 8.35 23.98
CA GLY A 381 1.79 9.63 23.29
C GLY A 381 2.59 10.73 23.98
N ALA A 382 2.36 11.97 23.55
CA ALA A 382 3.02 13.15 24.11
C ALA A 382 2.52 13.51 25.53
N ASP A 383 1.25 13.21 25.86
CA ASP A 383 0.68 13.40 27.19
C ASP A 383 0.95 12.15 28.04
N PRO A 384 1.43 12.29 29.29
CA PRO A 384 1.69 11.15 30.20
C PRO A 384 0.50 10.22 30.46
N SER A 385 -0.74 10.70 30.27
CA SER A 385 -1.94 9.89 30.40
C SER A 385 -2.22 9.03 29.15
N GLN A 386 -1.55 9.31 28.04
CA GLN A 386 -1.67 8.59 26.77
C GLN A 386 -0.75 7.37 26.78
N VAL A 387 -1.18 6.30 27.41
CA VAL A 387 -0.43 5.04 27.50
C VAL A 387 -1.38 3.88 27.30
N LEU A 388 -1.00 2.96 26.41
CA LEU A 388 -1.59 1.64 26.28
C LEU A 388 -0.51 0.58 26.50
N ARG A 389 -0.80 -0.39 27.32
CA ARG A 389 0.04 -1.58 27.52
C ARG A 389 -0.41 -2.67 26.58
N VAL A 390 0.51 -3.22 25.84
CA VAL A 390 0.31 -4.32 24.88
C VAL A 390 1.12 -5.53 25.32
N GLU A 391 0.46 -6.67 25.46
CA GLU A 391 1.08 -7.94 25.83
C GLU A 391 0.91 -8.92 24.69
N LEU A 392 2.00 -9.48 24.21
CA LEU A 392 2.07 -10.51 23.17
C LEU A 392 2.69 -11.77 23.76
N ASP A 393 2.01 -12.91 23.61
CA ASP A 393 2.49 -14.21 24.06
C ASP A 393 2.45 -15.20 22.89
N TRP A 394 3.61 -15.69 22.50
CA TRP A 394 3.79 -16.70 21.43
C TRP A 394 4.35 -18.02 22.00
N GLY A 395 4.22 -18.24 23.30
CA GLY A 395 4.59 -19.48 23.99
C GLY A 395 3.54 -20.59 23.80
N GLU A 396 3.31 -21.35 24.88
CA GLU A 396 2.27 -22.41 24.88
C GLU A 396 0.87 -21.82 24.64
N ARG A 397 0.62 -20.65 25.23
CA ARG A 397 -0.63 -19.90 25.05
C ARG A 397 -0.38 -18.77 24.06
N LYS A 398 -0.86 -18.93 22.82
CA LYS A 398 -0.81 -17.86 21.82
C LYS A 398 -1.90 -16.84 22.13
N ALA A 399 -1.50 -15.66 22.62
CA ALA A 399 -2.43 -14.65 23.09
C ALA A 399 -1.89 -13.23 22.87
N ALA A 400 -2.79 -12.27 22.79
CA ALA A 400 -2.47 -10.83 22.80
C ALA A 400 -3.53 -10.06 23.58
N GLN A 401 -3.10 -8.95 24.22
CA GLN A 401 -3.98 -8.09 25.00
C GLN A 401 -3.54 -6.64 24.92
N ILE A 402 -4.52 -5.74 24.88
CA ILE A 402 -4.34 -4.29 25.07
C ILE A 402 -5.05 -3.88 26.35
N SER A 403 -4.37 -3.13 27.19
CA SER A 403 -4.95 -2.56 28.42
C SER A 403 -4.58 -1.08 28.59
N ALA A 404 -5.48 -0.35 29.24
CA ALA A 404 -5.21 0.99 29.80
C ALA A 404 -5.33 0.88 31.32
N ASP A 405 -4.30 1.27 32.03
CA ASP A 405 -4.18 1.03 33.47
C ASP A 405 -4.45 -0.45 33.83
N THR A 406 -5.53 -0.70 34.58
CA THR A 406 -5.96 -2.05 34.98
C THR A 406 -7.09 -2.63 34.11
N GLN A 407 -7.61 -1.86 33.14
CA GLN A 407 -8.72 -2.26 32.31
C GLN A 407 -8.23 -2.91 31.02
N VAL A 408 -8.67 -4.13 30.73
CA VAL A 408 -8.50 -4.78 29.44
C VAL A 408 -9.46 -4.17 28.44
N LEU A 409 -8.93 -3.70 27.31
CA LEU A 409 -9.70 -3.06 26.22
C LEU A 409 -10.00 -4.04 25.09
N VAL A 410 -9.02 -4.84 24.68
CA VAL A 410 -9.13 -5.88 23.66
C VAL A 410 -8.25 -7.05 24.09
N ALA A 411 -8.73 -8.26 23.91
CA ALA A 411 -7.95 -9.48 24.17
C ALA A 411 -8.26 -10.59 23.16
N TYR A 412 -7.23 -11.34 22.82
CA TYR A 412 -7.30 -12.52 21.98
C TYR A 412 -6.56 -13.70 22.63
N THR A 413 -7.11 -14.88 22.51
CA THR A 413 -6.43 -16.14 22.85
C THR A 413 -6.79 -17.16 21.77
N ALA A 414 -5.77 -17.80 21.20
CA ALA A 414 -5.99 -18.88 20.27
C ALA A 414 -6.71 -20.05 20.97
N GLY A 415 -7.74 -20.60 20.31
CA GLY A 415 -8.51 -21.74 20.80
C GLY A 415 -7.78 -23.07 20.66
#